data_37a759b64c5553f6a2dcc62a6e6418e0
#
_entry.id   37a759b64c5553f6a2dcc62a6e6418e0
#
_cell.length_a   1.000
_cell.length_b   1.000
_cell.length_c   1.000
_cell.angle_alpha   90.00
_cell.angle_beta   90.00
_cell.angle_gamma   90.00
#
_symmetry.space_group_name_H-M   'P 1'
#
loop_
_entity.id
_entity.type
_entity.pdbx_description
1 polymer ?
#
loop_
_entity_poly.entity_id
_entity_poly.type
_entity_poly.pdbx_seq_one_letter_code
_entity_poly.pdbx_strand_id
1 'polypeptide(L)'
;MAQFMVTAAYTDSAFAGMANNPHNREEAIGKILSALNMNLESLHMTLGGKLFMVVSGSAEAAGSLRIVAGASGSVTDITVDEVFLAADQVDWMQSASAVMGAYKPANA
;
A
#
# COMPACT_ATOMS: atom_id res chain seq x y z
N MET A 1 5.14 13.48 6.11
CA MET A 1 3.92 12.68 6.00
C MET A 1 4.28 11.21 6.04
N ALA A 2 3.38 10.40 6.56
CA ALA A 2 3.58 8.95 6.54
C ALA A 2 3.60 8.44 5.10
N GLN A 3 4.35 7.38 4.87
CA GLN A 3 4.41 6.69 3.59
C GLN A 3 3.85 5.28 3.74
N PHE A 4 3.19 4.81 2.71
CA PHE A 4 2.57 3.48 2.68
C PHE A 4 2.97 2.77 1.41
N MET A 5 3.33 1.50 1.54
CA MET A 5 3.49 0.62 0.40
C MET A 5 2.15 -0.07 0.15
N VAL A 6 1.66 0.06 -1.07
CA VAL A 6 0.40 -0.55 -1.50
C VAL A 6 0.73 -1.57 -2.58
N THR A 7 0.30 -2.81 -2.38
CA THR A 7 0.42 -3.86 -3.38
C THR A 7 -0.94 -4.43 -3.68
N ALA A 8 -1.14 -4.87 -4.91
CA ALA A 8 -2.38 -5.51 -5.32
C ALA A 8 -2.16 -6.32 -6.60
N ALA A 9 -3.09 -7.20 -6.89
CA ALA A 9 -3.13 -7.94 -8.15
C ALA A 9 -4.39 -7.53 -8.92
N TYR A 10 -4.26 -7.33 -10.24
CA TYR A 10 -5.42 -7.07 -11.08
C TYR A 10 -6.26 -8.31 -11.28
N THR A 11 -7.57 -8.12 -11.32
CA THR A 11 -8.53 -9.20 -11.64
C THR A 11 -8.63 -9.38 -13.16
N ASP A 12 -9.20 -10.50 -13.60
CA ASP A 12 -9.46 -10.74 -15.02
C ASP A 12 -10.38 -9.65 -15.61
N SER A 13 -11.35 -9.20 -14.83
CA SER A 13 -12.23 -8.10 -15.21
C SER A 13 -11.44 -6.81 -15.49
N ALA A 14 -10.45 -6.51 -14.66
CA ALA A 14 -9.59 -5.35 -14.86
C ALA A 14 -8.76 -5.47 -16.14
N PHE A 15 -8.20 -6.64 -16.42
CA PHE A 15 -7.45 -6.88 -17.65
C PHE A 15 -8.34 -6.70 -18.89
N ALA A 16 -9.56 -7.23 -18.85
CA ALA A 16 -10.51 -7.05 -19.95
C ALA A 16 -10.81 -5.56 -20.19
N GLY A 17 -11.01 -4.80 -19.12
CA GLY A 17 -11.24 -3.36 -19.22
C GLY A 17 -10.05 -2.61 -19.81
N MET A 18 -8.84 -2.94 -19.39
CA MET A 18 -7.62 -2.33 -19.92
C MET A 18 -7.39 -2.67 -21.40
N ALA A 19 -7.70 -3.89 -21.79
CA ALA A 19 -7.59 -4.31 -23.21
C ALA A 19 -8.62 -3.60 -24.09
N ASN A 20 -9.83 -3.41 -23.58
CA ASN A 20 -10.90 -2.72 -24.31
C ASN A 20 -10.69 -1.21 -24.38
N ASN A 21 -10.02 -0.64 -23.39
CA ASN A 21 -9.77 0.80 -23.32
C ASN A 21 -8.35 1.04 -22.79
N PRO A 22 -7.31 0.90 -23.63
CA PRO A 22 -5.94 1.13 -23.22
C PRO A 22 -5.74 2.56 -22.70
N HIS A 23 -5.09 2.66 -21.53
CA HIS A 23 -4.85 3.94 -20.86
C HIS A 23 -3.69 3.82 -19.89
N ASN A 24 -3.18 4.97 -19.47
CA ASN A 24 -2.12 5.02 -18.46
C ASN A 24 -2.74 4.91 -17.07
N ARG A 25 -2.44 3.80 -16.36
CA ARG A 25 -2.94 3.57 -15.01
C ARG A 25 -2.45 4.60 -14.00
N GLU A 26 -1.26 5.18 -14.24
CA GLU A 26 -0.73 6.21 -13.35
C GLU A 26 -1.65 7.43 -13.28
N GLU A 27 -2.23 7.84 -14.41
CA GLU A 27 -3.18 8.96 -14.45
C GLU A 27 -4.44 8.63 -13.65
N ALA A 28 -4.99 7.44 -13.83
CA ALA A 28 -6.20 7.02 -13.12
C ALA A 28 -5.97 6.90 -11.61
N ILE A 29 -4.86 6.32 -11.22
CA ILE A 29 -4.48 6.19 -9.81
C ILE A 29 -4.21 7.56 -9.22
N GLY A 30 -3.54 8.44 -9.96
CA GLY A 30 -3.26 9.81 -9.52
C GLY A 30 -4.51 10.60 -9.19
N LYS A 31 -5.60 10.38 -9.89
CA LYS A 31 -6.87 11.07 -9.63
C LYS A 31 -7.45 10.69 -8.27
N ILE A 32 -7.49 9.40 -7.94
CA ILE A 32 -8.02 8.99 -6.64
C ILE A 32 -7.10 9.42 -5.50
N LEU A 33 -5.79 9.36 -5.70
CA LEU A 33 -4.84 9.84 -4.69
C LEU A 33 -5.02 11.33 -4.44
N SER A 34 -5.14 12.14 -5.47
CA SER A 34 -5.39 13.58 -5.32
C SER A 34 -6.69 13.85 -4.57
N ALA A 35 -7.75 13.11 -4.85
CA ALA A 35 -9.02 13.24 -4.15
C ALA A 35 -8.91 12.93 -2.66
N LEU A 36 -7.94 12.10 -2.26
CA LEU A 36 -7.65 11.74 -0.88
C LEU A 36 -6.53 12.58 -0.26
N ASN A 37 -6.07 13.61 -0.95
CA ASN A 37 -4.92 14.45 -0.53
C ASN A 37 -3.66 13.62 -0.31
N MET A 38 -3.43 12.62 -1.14
CA MET A 38 -2.25 11.78 -1.12
C MET A 38 -1.35 12.09 -2.33
N ASN A 39 -0.08 11.76 -2.19
CA ASN A 39 0.90 11.89 -3.27
C ASN A 39 1.40 10.52 -3.70
N LEU A 40 1.57 10.32 -4.99
CA LEU A 40 2.18 9.13 -5.56
C LEU A 40 3.69 9.33 -5.60
N GLU A 41 4.42 8.55 -4.82
CA GLU A 41 5.89 8.62 -4.79
C GLU A 41 6.50 7.72 -5.86
N SER A 42 5.96 6.53 -6.05
CA SER A 42 6.40 5.60 -7.09
C SER A 42 5.30 4.61 -7.44
N LEU A 43 5.29 4.15 -8.68
CA LEU A 43 4.32 3.16 -9.16
C LEU A 43 5.02 2.24 -10.16
N HIS A 44 4.92 0.95 -9.92
CA HIS A 44 5.44 -0.07 -10.83
C HIS A 44 4.41 -1.16 -11.03
N MET A 45 4.36 -1.65 -12.25
CA MET A 45 3.54 -2.81 -12.62
C MET A 45 4.48 -3.99 -12.85
N THR A 46 4.04 -5.19 -12.50
CA THR A 46 4.80 -6.41 -12.82
C THR A 46 4.23 -7.06 -14.06
N LEU A 47 5.06 -7.85 -14.72
CA LEU A 47 4.62 -8.63 -15.88
C LEU A 47 3.49 -9.61 -15.51
N GLY A 48 3.50 -10.09 -14.26
CA GLY A 48 2.48 -11.02 -13.74
C GLY A 48 1.16 -10.37 -13.34
N GLY A 49 0.98 -9.07 -13.57
CA GLY A 49 -0.30 -8.41 -13.32
C GLY A 49 -0.48 -7.86 -11.91
N LYS A 50 0.61 -7.58 -11.22
CA LYS A 50 0.58 -6.94 -9.91
C LYS A 50 1.01 -5.48 -10.01
N LEU A 51 0.57 -4.68 -9.06
CA LEU A 51 1.06 -3.32 -8.89
C LEU A 51 1.76 -3.17 -7.54
N PHE A 52 2.75 -2.29 -7.54
CA PHE A 52 3.47 -1.87 -6.33
C PHE A 52 3.58 -0.37 -6.37
N MET A 53 3.08 0.30 -5.35
CA MET A 53 3.24 1.74 -5.27
C MET A 53 3.58 2.18 -3.85
N VAL A 54 4.28 3.30 -3.77
CA VAL A 54 4.50 4.01 -2.51
C VAL A 54 3.74 5.32 -2.60
N VAL A 55 2.92 5.56 -1.60
CA VAL A 55 2.09 6.78 -1.50
C VAL A 55 2.37 7.46 -0.16
N SER A 56 2.21 8.77 -0.12
CA SER A 56 2.33 9.51 1.13
C SER A 56 1.01 10.21 1.46
N GLY A 57 0.71 10.29 2.74
CA GLY A 57 -0.53 10.90 3.22
C GLY A 57 -0.85 10.47 4.64
N SER A 58 -2.10 10.69 5.04
CA SER A 58 -2.58 10.27 6.37
C SER A 58 -2.97 8.79 6.39
N ALA A 59 -3.00 8.20 7.58
CA ALA A 59 -3.49 6.84 7.76
C ALA A 59 -4.97 6.73 7.35
N GLU A 60 -5.76 7.75 7.63
CA GLU A 60 -7.18 7.79 7.23
C GLU A 60 -7.32 7.73 5.71
N ALA A 61 -6.52 8.52 4.99
CA ALA A 61 -6.52 8.50 3.53
C ALA A 61 -6.11 7.14 2.98
N ALA A 62 -5.08 6.52 3.57
CA ALA A 62 -4.61 5.19 3.18
C ALA A 62 -5.70 4.13 3.40
N GLY A 63 -6.41 4.20 4.53
CA GLY A 63 -7.54 3.32 4.82
C GLY A 63 -8.68 3.50 3.83
N SER A 64 -9.00 4.74 3.48
CA SER A 64 -10.02 5.06 2.46
C SER A 64 -9.63 4.51 1.09
N LEU A 65 -8.37 4.65 0.72
CA LEU A 65 -7.83 4.08 -0.52
C LEU A 65 -8.02 2.56 -0.56
N ARG A 66 -7.72 1.88 0.54
CA ARG A 66 -7.90 0.43 0.66
C ARG A 66 -9.35 0.02 0.42
N ILE A 67 -10.29 0.77 0.99
CA ILE A 67 -11.73 0.49 0.85
C ILE A 67 -12.18 0.72 -0.59
N VAL A 68 -11.79 1.84 -1.19
CA VAL A 68 -12.14 2.14 -2.59
C VAL A 68 -11.61 1.07 -3.53
N ALA A 69 -10.35 0.68 -3.35
CA ALA A 69 -9.75 -0.36 -4.18
C ALA A 69 -10.47 -1.70 -4.03
N GLY A 70 -10.78 -2.09 -2.79
CA GLY A 70 -11.52 -3.33 -2.53
C GLY A 70 -12.93 -3.34 -3.11
N ALA A 71 -13.62 -2.19 -3.04
CA ALA A 71 -14.98 -2.06 -3.54
C ALA A 71 -15.04 -2.04 -5.08
N SER A 72 -13.95 -1.70 -5.76
CA SER A 72 -13.92 -1.54 -7.21
C SER A 72 -14.06 -2.86 -7.98
N GLY A 73 -13.67 -3.98 -7.38
CA GLY A 73 -13.62 -5.29 -8.05
C GLY A 73 -12.50 -5.42 -9.07
N SER A 74 -11.65 -4.40 -9.22
CA SER A 74 -10.57 -4.41 -10.22
C SER A 74 -9.26 -4.96 -9.68
N VAL A 75 -9.11 -5.04 -8.37
CA VAL A 75 -7.89 -5.56 -7.71
C VAL A 75 -8.26 -6.50 -6.58
N THR A 76 -7.32 -7.39 -6.28
CA THR A 76 -7.41 -8.36 -5.18
C THR A 76 -6.05 -8.45 -4.48
N ASP A 77 -5.99 -9.17 -3.38
CA ASP A 77 -4.76 -9.34 -2.60
C ASP A 77 -4.12 -8.00 -2.22
N ILE A 78 -4.96 -7.07 -1.79
CA ILE A 78 -4.53 -5.70 -1.49
C ILE A 78 -3.83 -5.66 -0.15
N THR A 79 -2.62 -5.09 -0.12
CA THR A 79 -1.91 -4.79 1.12
C THR A 79 -1.65 -3.29 1.20
N VAL A 80 -1.76 -2.73 2.39
CA VAL A 80 -1.42 -1.33 2.68
C VAL A 80 -0.63 -1.33 3.96
N ASP A 81 0.67 -1.10 3.86
CA ASP A 81 1.58 -1.17 4.99
C ASP A 81 2.33 0.15 5.12
N GLU A 82 2.33 0.73 6.32
CA GLU A 82 3.15 1.90 6.56
C GLU A 82 4.62 1.50 6.52
N VAL A 83 5.43 2.30 5.81
CA VAL A 83 6.85 2.01 5.61
C VAL A 83 7.70 3.05 6.32
N PHE A 84 8.84 2.61 6.81
CA PHE A 84 9.77 3.42 7.57
C PHE A 84 11.18 3.18 7.05
N LEU A 85 12.07 4.13 7.32
CA LEU A 85 13.49 3.94 7.06
C LEU A 85 14.08 2.96 8.08
N ALA A 86 15.11 2.23 7.66
CA ALA A 86 15.81 1.33 8.57
C ALA A 86 16.34 2.06 9.82
N ALA A 87 16.74 3.32 9.67
CA ALA A 87 17.21 4.14 10.79
C ALA A 87 16.13 4.37 11.86
N ASP A 88 14.87 4.42 11.48
CA ASP A 88 13.76 4.62 12.43
C ASP A 88 13.61 3.41 13.37
N GLN A 89 14.00 2.22 12.90
CA GLN A 89 13.89 1.01 13.70
C GLN A 89 14.89 0.95 14.87
N VAL A 90 15.92 1.77 14.86
CA VAL A 90 16.93 1.77 15.94
C VAL A 90 16.25 2.08 17.27
N ASP A 91 15.39 3.09 17.33
CA ASP A 91 14.65 3.44 18.54
C ASP A 91 13.72 2.31 18.98
N TRP A 92 13.08 1.65 18.01
CA TRP A 92 12.19 0.51 18.29
C TRP A 92 12.98 -0.67 18.86
N MET A 93 14.16 -0.93 18.32
CA MET A 93 15.06 -1.99 18.82
C MET A 93 15.48 -1.70 20.25
N GLN A 94 15.81 -0.44 20.55
CA GLN A 94 16.20 -0.03 21.91
C GLN A 94 15.03 -0.19 22.88
N SER A 95 13.84 0.24 22.50
CA SER A 95 12.63 0.08 23.32
C SER A 95 12.31 -1.39 23.56
N ALA A 96 12.41 -2.20 22.51
CA ALA A 96 12.18 -3.65 22.62
C ALA A 96 13.20 -4.31 23.54
N SER A 97 14.48 -3.97 23.40
CA SER A 97 15.55 -4.49 24.24
C SER A 97 15.30 -4.20 25.73
N ALA A 98 14.79 -3.00 26.03
CA ALA A 98 14.54 -2.57 27.41
C ALA A 98 13.42 -3.39 28.10
N VAL A 99 12.49 -3.97 27.32
CA VAL A 99 11.31 -4.67 27.87
C VAL A 99 11.31 -6.18 27.59
N MET A 100 12.35 -6.72 26.96
CA MET A 100 12.38 -8.14 26.58
C MET A 100 12.18 -9.07 27.77
N GLY A 101 12.74 -8.72 28.94
CA GLY A 101 12.60 -9.53 30.15
C GLY A 101 11.18 -9.60 30.70
N ALA A 102 10.28 -8.69 30.29
CA ALA A 102 8.90 -8.67 30.76
C ALA A 102 7.98 -9.57 29.94
N TYR A 103 8.45 -10.05 28.78
CA TYR A 103 7.60 -10.85 27.88
C TYR A 103 7.76 -12.35 28.16
N LYS A 104 6.63 -13.02 28.33
CA LYS A 104 6.57 -14.48 28.37
C LYS A 104 6.00 -14.98 27.04
N PRO A 105 6.83 -15.67 26.21
CA PRO A 105 6.34 -16.19 24.93
C PRO A 105 5.19 -17.19 25.11
N ALA A 106 4.27 -17.20 24.15
CA ALA A 106 3.11 -18.09 24.20
C ALA A 106 3.49 -19.58 24.19
N ASN A 107 4.67 -19.90 23.64
CA ASN A 107 5.19 -21.26 23.56
C ASN A 107 6.08 -21.66 24.76
N ALA A 108 6.18 -20.81 25.75
CA ALA A 108 7.03 -21.08 26.95
C ALA A 108 6.26 -21.77 28.07
#